data_c7522b688e243b106301a40ff2632ad0
#
_entry.id   c7522b688e243b106301a40ff2632ad0
#
_cell.length_a   1.000
_cell.length_b   1.000
_cell.length_c   1.000
_cell.angle_alpha   90.00
_cell.angle_beta   90.00
_cell.angle_gamma   90.00
#
_symmetry.space_group_name_H-M   'P 1'
#
loop_
_entity.id
_entity.type
_entity.pdbx_description
1 polymer ?
#
loop_
_entity_poly.entity_id
_entity_poly.type
_entity_poly.pdbx_seq_one_letter_code
_entity_poly.pdbx_strand_id
1 'polypeptide(L)'
;AITDPTLVTTTAATGKITYANEYEKAVLEKDQSHPDYKIIEIKTSKYTGYLAVIYDPSSVQTLVTNKLKKEGQYLTDMANDAGATIAINGGVFTGLSTSSEELNSQELAYGGAGGSPQGITISNGKVITNTSYTGVGGLIGFNEDNKLVLGKMTLKQAQNLKVRDAVTCGPFLIINGEASKVVGNGGWGTAPRTAIGQRKDGIVLMLTIDGRRATMPGATMEDLLKIMQNYGAYNASALDGGTSTAMVENGKLVNNPIDSTGSHATRPIATGFGAVFDK
;
A
#
# COMPACT_ATOMS: atom_id res chain seq x y z
N ALA A 1 -4.78 -17.69 3.02
CA ALA A 1 -5.33 -17.35 4.33
C ALA A 1 -6.19 -16.12 4.25
N ILE A 2 -7.21 -16.04 5.09
CA ILE A 2 -8.09 -14.89 5.25
C ILE A 2 -7.89 -14.37 6.66
N THR A 3 -7.70 -13.05 6.80
CA THR A 3 -7.60 -12.41 8.11
C THR A 3 -8.92 -12.50 8.87
N ASP A 4 -8.83 -12.58 10.20
CA ASP A 4 -10.01 -12.52 11.07
C ASP A 4 -10.19 -11.08 11.57
N PRO A 5 -11.17 -10.33 11.05
CA PRO A 5 -11.37 -8.93 11.43
C PRO A 5 -11.80 -8.74 12.88
N THR A 6 -12.26 -9.79 13.57
CA THR A 6 -12.65 -9.69 14.99
C THR A 6 -11.46 -9.49 15.91
N LEU A 7 -10.25 -9.83 15.45
CA LEU A 7 -9.01 -9.71 16.23
C LEU A 7 -8.46 -8.28 16.28
N VAL A 8 -8.98 -7.38 15.47
CA VAL A 8 -8.58 -5.96 15.42
C VAL A 8 -9.67 -5.10 16.03
N THR A 9 -9.27 -4.14 16.85
CA THR A 9 -10.17 -3.12 17.37
C THR A 9 -9.87 -1.78 16.73
N THR A 10 -10.87 -0.94 16.56
CA THR A 10 -10.71 0.42 16.02
C THR A 10 -11.08 1.49 17.04
N THR A 11 -11.24 1.09 18.30
CA THR A 11 -11.57 1.98 19.40
C THR A 11 -10.27 2.59 19.95
N ALA A 12 -10.21 3.91 20.02
CA ALA A 12 -9.09 4.60 20.63
C ALA A 12 -8.92 4.19 22.09
N ALA A 13 -7.68 3.90 22.50
CA ALA A 13 -7.37 3.64 23.89
C ALA A 13 -7.59 4.91 24.74
N THR A 14 -8.28 4.76 25.86
CA THR A 14 -8.49 5.84 26.85
C THR A 14 -7.55 5.64 28.03
N GLY A 15 -6.95 6.72 28.54
CA GLY A 15 -6.10 6.70 29.71
C GLY A 15 -4.64 7.07 29.41
N LYS A 16 -3.78 6.89 30.42
CA LYS A 16 -2.35 7.18 30.29
C LYS A 16 -1.68 6.14 29.39
N ILE A 17 -1.11 6.60 28.27
CA ILE A 17 -0.41 5.75 27.33
C ILE A 17 0.96 5.42 27.88
N THR A 18 1.25 4.11 28.05
CA THR A 18 2.60 3.59 28.31
C THR A 18 3.09 2.93 27.03
N TYR A 19 4.30 3.25 26.63
CA TYR A 19 4.89 2.70 25.40
C TYR A 19 5.71 1.45 25.72
N ALA A 20 5.50 0.37 24.97
CA ALA A 20 6.26 -0.88 25.13
C ALA A 20 7.72 -0.74 24.66
N ASN A 21 7.94 0.11 23.64
CA ASN A 21 9.26 0.35 23.03
C ASN A 21 9.26 1.67 22.25
N GLU A 22 10.39 2.00 21.65
CA GLU A 22 10.57 3.22 20.85
C GLU A 22 9.69 3.27 19.59
N TYR A 23 9.40 2.12 18.96
CA TYR A 23 8.55 2.02 17.77
C TYR A 23 7.10 2.35 18.13
N GLU A 24 6.61 1.80 19.22
CA GLU A 24 5.26 2.09 19.71
C GLU A 24 5.12 3.57 20.09
N LYS A 25 6.12 4.13 20.74
CA LYS A 25 6.17 5.56 21.03
C LYS A 25 6.11 6.39 19.75
N ALA A 26 6.92 6.06 18.74
CA ALA A 26 6.94 6.78 17.47
C ALA A 26 5.57 6.77 16.77
N VAL A 27 4.82 5.68 16.86
CA VAL A 27 3.47 5.57 16.30
C VAL A 27 2.45 6.34 17.13
N LEU A 28 2.41 6.12 18.44
CA LEU A 28 1.34 6.62 19.30
C LEU A 28 1.49 8.09 19.70
N GLU A 29 2.69 8.64 19.62
CA GLU A 29 2.93 10.06 19.85
C GLU A 29 2.60 10.85 18.60
N LYS A 30 1.42 11.49 18.61
CA LYS A 30 0.91 12.23 17.45
C LYS A 30 1.69 13.51 17.18
N ASP A 31 1.74 13.92 15.91
CA ASP A 31 2.17 15.25 15.52
C ASP A 31 1.03 16.23 15.78
N GLN A 32 1.25 17.18 16.70
CA GLN A 32 0.22 18.13 17.11
C GLN A 32 -0.14 19.15 16.02
N SER A 33 0.72 19.34 15.03
CA SER A 33 0.44 20.25 13.90
C SER A 33 -0.55 19.64 12.89
N HIS A 34 -0.64 18.31 12.80
CA HIS A 34 -1.61 17.57 12.01
C HIS A 34 -1.90 16.21 12.67
N PRO A 35 -2.84 16.18 13.64
CA PRO A 35 -3.06 14.99 14.47
C PRO A 35 -3.71 13.80 13.75
N ASP A 36 -4.15 13.98 12.51
CA ASP A 36 -4.77 12.92 11.70
C ASP A 36 -3.77 11.89 11.20
N TYR A 37 -2.53 12.29 11.03
CA TYR A 37 -1.47 11.42 10.52
C TYR A 37 -0.09 11.86 10.99
N LYS A 38 0.88 10.97 10.80
CA LYS A 38 2.30 11.23 11.07
C LYS A 38 3.13 10.51 10.03
N ILE A 39 4.21 11.11 9.57
CA ILE A 39 5.20 10.44 8.72
C ILE A 39 6.49 10.24 9.50
N ILE A 40 6.92 8.97 9.59
CA ILE A 40 8.16 8.57 10.24
C ILE A 40 9.18 8.25 9.16
N GLU A 41 10.33 8.91 9.17
CA GLU A 41 11.44 8.59 8.28
C GLU A 41 12.26 7.44 8.87
N ILE A 42 12.56 6.44 8.04
CA ILE A 42 13.34 5.25 8.42
C ILE A 42 14.61 5.25 7.59
N LYS A 43 15.76 5.44 8.22
CA LYS A 43 17.07 5.42 7.56
C LYS A 43 17.89 4.22 7.97
N THR A 44 18.41 3.50 6.99
CA THR A 44 19.36 2.41 7.18
C THR A 44 20.53 2.59 6.20
N SER A 45 21.54 1.72 6.31
CA SER A 45 22.64 1.70 5.34
C SER A 45 22.21 1.23 3.94
N LYS A 46 21.04 0.61 3.81
CA LYS A 46 20.55 -0.02 2.55
C LYS A 46 19.43 0.75 1.89
N TYR A 47 18.65 1.52 2.67
CA TYR A 47 17.48 2.22 2.15
C TYR A 47 17.05 3.40 3.04
N THR A 48 16.30 4.29 2.44
CA THR A 48 15.47 5.28 3.14
C THR A 48 14.01 4.92 2.92
N GLY A 49 13.26 4.84 4.01
CA GLY A 49 11.83 4.56 3.99
C GLY A 49 11.02 5.65 4.66
N TYR A 50 9.73 5.68 4.34
CA TYR A 50 8.75 6.59 4.90
C TYR A 50 7.54 5.80 5.33
N LEU A 51 7.19 5.91 6.61
CA LEU A 51 6.04 5.25 7.19
C LEU A 51 4.99 6.31 7.54
N ALA A 52 3.89 6.31 6.83
CA ALA A 52 2.74 7.12 7.18
C ALA A 52 1.86 6.36 8.16
N VAL A 53 1.60 6.98 9.29
CA VAL A 53 0.73 6.48 10.36
C VAL A 53 -0.61 7.19 10.25
N ILE A 54 -1.67 6.45 9.97
CA ILE A 54 -3.03 6.97 9.79
C ILE A 54 -3.86 6.50 10.98
N TYR A 55 -4.25 7.43 11.84
CA TYR A 55 -4.91 7.09 13.12
C TYR A 55 -6.34 6.63 12.95
N ASP A 56 -7.08 7.22 11.98
CA ASP A 56 -8.47 6.82 11.70
C ASP A 56 -8.54 5.94 10.45
N PRO A 57 -8.75 4.62 10.61
CA PRO A 57 -8.81 3.71 9.47
C PRO A 57 -10.01 3.97 8.55
N SER A 58 -11.06 4.66 9.01
CA SER A 58 -12.20 5.02 8.17
C SER A 58 -11.83 6.01 7.06
N SER A 59 -10.74 6.75 7.23
CA SER A 59 -10.23 7.70 6.24
C SER A 59 -9.58 7.03 5.03
N VAL A 60 -9.19 5.77 5.15
CA VAL A 60 -8.45 5.04 4.09
C VAL A 60 -9.40 4.50 3.05
N GLN A 61 -9.13 4.81 1.79
CA GLN A 61 -9.90 4.34 0.65
C GLN A 61 -9.01 3.96 -0.52
N THR A 62 -9.53 3.13 -1.41
CA THR A 62 -8.89 2.81 -2.69
C THR A 62 -9.02 3.98 -3.64
N LEU A 63 -7.90 4.39 -4.23
CA LEU A 63 -7.85 5.34 -5.32
C LEU A 63 -7.74 4.58 -6.64
N VAL A 64 -8.42 5.05 -7.67
CA VAL A 64 -8.46 4.41 -8.99
C VAL A 64 -8.18 5.47 -10.07
N THR A 65 -7.44 5.08 -11.10
CA THR A 65 -7.21 5.96 -12.24
C THR A 65 -8.54 6.46 -12.84
N ASN A 66 -8.61 7.71 -13.21
CA ASN A 66 -9.78 8.28 -13.89
C ASN A 66 -9.89 7.84 -15.37
N LYS A 67 -8.89 7.11 -15.87
CA LYS A 67 -8.81 6.58 -17.23
C LYS A 67 -8.77 5.05 -17.23
N LEU A 68 -9.63 4.44 -16.43
CA LEU A 68 -9.71 2.98 -16.27
C LEU A 68 -9.74 2.26 -17.62
N LYS A 69 -8.93 1.21 -17.76
CA LYS A 69 -8.72 0.40 -18.97
C LYS A 69 -8.00 1.11 -20.12
N LYS A 70 -7.66 2.38 -19.97
CA LYS A 70 -6.95 3.17 -20.99
C LYS A 70 -5.53 3.49 -20.56
N GLU A 71 -5.38 4.19 -19.45
CA GLU A 71 -4.09 4.56 -18.90
C GLU A 71 -4.14 4.76 -17.38
N GLY A 72 -2.99 4.69 -16.73
CA GLY A 72 -2.84 5.03 -15.33
C GLY A 72 -2.81 6.55 -15.12
N GLN A 73 -2.74 6.91 -13.84
CA GLN A 73 -2.49 8.27 -13.40
C GLN A 73 -1.24 8.32 -12.53
N TYR A 74 -0.55 9.45 -12.52
CA TYR A 74 0.42 9.71 -11.46
C TYR A 74 -0.28 9.78 -10.10
N LEU A 75 0.35 9.24 -9.08
CA LEU A 75 -0.23 9.20 -7.74
C LEU A 75 -0.59 10.59 -7.22
N THR A 76 0.22 11.62 -7.54
CA THR A 76 -0.07 13.01 -7.18
C THR A 76 -1.41 13.48 -7.72
N ASP A 77 -1.71 13.19 -8.97
CA ASP A 77 -2.99 13.56 -9.61
C ASP A 77 -4.15 12.73 -9.05
N MET A 78 -3.93 11.44 -8.87
CA MET A 78 -4.92 10.52 -8.31
C MET A 78 -5.31 10.95 -6.87
N ALA A 79 -4.32 11.32 -6.06
CA ALA A 79 -4.54 11.82 -4.70
C ALA A 79 -5.30 13.16 -4.70
N ASN A 80 -4.92 14.08 -5.58
CA ASN A 80 -5.61 15.38 -5.70
C ASN A 80 -7.06 15.22 -6.13
N ASP A 81 -7.34 14.35 -7.10
CA ASP A 81 -8.71 14.08 -7.56
C ASP A 81 -9.60 13.54 -6.44
N ALA A 82 -9.05 12.73 -5.56
CA ALA A 82 -9.77 12.14 -4.43
C ALA A 82 -9.80 13.02 -3.17
N GLY A 83 -9.03 14.09 -3.13
CA GLY A 83 -8.85 14.90 -1.92
C GLY A 83 -8.07 14.18 -0.83
N ALA A 84 -7.19 13.24 -1.21
CA ALA A 84 -6.38 12.51 -0.26
C ALA A 84 -5.17 13.35 0.19
N THR A 85 -5.04 13.50 1.50
CA THR A 85 -3.88 14.17 2.10
C THR A 85 -2.63 13.31 2.00
N ILE A 86 -2.76 12.02 2.30
CA ILE A 86 -1.72 11.00 2.19
C ILE A 86 -2.16 9.96 1.17
N ALA A 87 -1.26 9.52 0.32
CA ALA A 87 -1.52 8.42 -0.61
C ALA A 87 -0.25 7.61 -0.87
N ILE A 88 -0.44 6.33 -1.16
CA ILE A 88 0.59 5.40 -1.66
C ILE A 88 0.08 4.69 -2.90
N ASN A 89 0.98 4.17 -3.73
CA ASN A 89 0.61 3.30 -4.83
C ASN A 89 -0.02 2.00 -4.29
N GLY A 90 -0.80 1.34 -5.13
CA GLY A 90 -1.64 0.22 -4.72
C GLY A 90 -1.24 -1.13 -5.30
N GLY A 91 -2.20 -1.77 -5.96
CA GLY A 91 -2.08 -3.14 -6.43
C GLY A 91 -1.39 -3.29 -7.78
N VAL A 92 -1.26 -4.55 -8.19
CA VAL A 92 -0.71 -4.91 -9.50
C VAL A 92 -1.69 -4.53 -10.62
N PHE A 93 -1.13 -4.22 -11.76
CA PHE A 93 -1.90 -3.80 -12.92
C PHE A 93 -1.21 -4.24 -14.21
N THR A 94 -2.00 -4.34 -15.26
CA THR A 94 -1.51 -4.47 -16.63
C THR A 94 -1.74 -3.16 -17.37
N GLY A 95 -0.86 -2.88 -18.29
CA GLY A 95 -0.95 -1.65 -19.06
C GLY A 95 -1.38 -1.86 -20.49
N LEU A 96 -2.04 -2.95 -20.78
CA LEU A 96 -2.55 -3.17 -22.13
C LEU A 96 -3.59 -2.11 -22.44
N SER A 97 -3.15 -1.09 -23.19
CA SER A 97 -4.09 -0.28 -23.94
C SER A 97 -4.78 -1.19 -24.97
N THR A 98 -5.97 -0.84 -25.38
CA THR A 98 -6.77 -1.61 -26.36
C THR A 98 -6.13 -1.71 -27.73
N SER A 99 -4.98 -1.07 -27.96
CA SER A 99 -4.18 -1.21 -29.19
C SER A 99 -2.75 -1.60 -28.80
N SER A 100 -2.45 -2.88 -28.95
CA SER A 100 -1.10 -3.44 -28.78
C SER A 100 -0.03 -2.84 -29.71
N GLU A 101 -0.43 -2.00 -30.63
CA GLU A 101 0.42 -1.38 -31.64
C GLU A 101 1.09 -0.06 -31.19
N GLU A 102 0.62 0.54 -30.09
CA GLU A 102 1.06 1.85 -29.63
C GLU A 102 2.08 1.82 -28.49
N LEU A 103 2.33 0.65 -27.89
CA LEU A 103 3.25 0.53 -26.77
C LEU A 103 4.64 0.08 -27.25
N ASN A 104 5.66 0.85 -26.92
CA ASN A 104 7.02 0.40 -27.16
C ASN A 104 7.41 -0.74 -26.19
N SER A 105 8.49 -1.46 -26.50
CA SER A 105 8.94 -2.61 -25.72
C SER A 105 9.26 -2.27 -24.26
N GLN A 106 9.60 -1.02 -23.98
CA GLN A 106 9.91 -0.55 -22.64
C GLN A 106 8.64 -0.32 -21.81
N GLU A 107 7.60 0.22 -22.41
CA GLU A 107 6.29 0.39 -21.79
C GLU A 107 5.63 -0.95 -21.49
N LEU A 108 5.77 -1.94 -22.38
CA LEU A 108 5.30 -3.31 -22.16
C LEU A 108 6.04 -3.99 -20.99
N ALA A 109 7.35 -3.78 -20.87
CA ALA A 109 8.16 -4.35 -19.79
C ALA A 109 7.77 -3.80 -18.39
N TYR A 110 7.20 -2.60 -18.34
CA TYR A 110 6.80 -1.94 -17.08
C TYR A 110 5.28 -1.93 -16.84
N GLY A 111 4.52 -2.81 -17.49
CA GLY A 111 3.08 -2.89 -17.31
C GLY A 111 2.30 -1.90 -18.19
N GLY A 112 2.92 -1.38 -19.27
CA GLY A 112 2.28 -0.55 -20.26
C GLY A 112 1.73 0.78 -19.75
N ALA A 113 0.57 1.21 -20.25
CA ALA A 113 -0.04 2.50 -19.90
C ALA A 113 -0.66 2.55 -18.50
N GLY A 114 -0.70 1.43 -17.77
CA GLY A 114 -1.08 1.39 -16.35
C GLY A 114 -2.57 1.50 -16.04
N GLY A 115 -3.44 1.26 -17.02
CA GLY A 115 -4.88 1.54 -16.88
C GLY A 115 -5.75 0.40 -16.35
N SER A 116 -5.21 -0.82 -16.20
CA SER A 116 -6.00 -2.02 -15.91
C SER A 116 -5.55 -2.73 -14.64
N PRO A 117 -6.22 -2.48 -13.49
CA PRO A 117 -5.95 -3.22 -12.26
C PRO A 117 -6.22 -4.71 -12.44
N GLN A 118 -5.36 -5.56 -11.90
CA GLN A 118 -5.56 -7.01 -11.90
C GLN A 118 -6.38 -7.45 -10.68
N GLY A 119 -7.08 -8.58 -10.83
CA GLY A 119 -7.84 -9.19 -9.74
C GLY A 119 -9.06 -8.39 -9.33
N ILE A 120 -9.35 -8.42 -8.04
CA ILE A 120 -10.46 -7.69 -7.45
C ILE A 120 -9.99 -6.30 -7.05
N THR A 121 -10.70 -5.27 -7.54
CA THR A 121 -10.54 -3.88 -7.13
C THR A 121 -11.91 -3.34 -6.74
N ILE A 122 -12.00 -2.80 -5.53
CA ILE A 122 -13.22 -2.20 -4.99
C ILE A 122 -12.87 -0.80 -4.50
N SER A 123 -13.69 0.18 -4.85
CA SER A 123 -13.51 1.56 -4.40
C SER A 123 -14.86 2.12 -3.95
N ASN A 124 -14.91 2.58 -2.70
CA ASN A 124 -16.10 3.14 -2.07
C ASN A 124 -17.35 2.24 -2.25
N GLY A 125 -17.16 0.94 -2.01
CA GLY A 125 -18.21 -0.07 -2.12
C GLY A 125 -18.53 -0.52 -3.55
N LYS A 126 -17.94 0.10 -4.56
CA LYS A 126 -18.17 -0.21 -5.97
C LYS A 126 -17.10 -1.16 -6.50
N VAL A 127 -17.52 -2.27 -7.11
CA VAL A 127 -16.63 -3.19 -7.81
C VAL A 127 -16.11 -2.52 -9.09
N ILE A 128 -14.81 -2.29 -9.14
CA ILE A 128 -14.14 -1.69 -10.30
C ILE A 128 -13.68 -2.76 -11.26
N THR A 129 -13.00 -3.79 -10.75
CA THR A 129 -12.56 -4.96 -11.52
C THR A 129 -12.79 -6.25 -10.75
N ASN A 130 -12.94 -7.33 -11.49
CA ASN A 130 -12.96 -8.70 -10.97
C ASN A 130 -12.37 -9.61 -12.04
N THR A 131 -11.06 -9.53 -12.21
CA THR A 131 -10.31 -10.29 -13.21
C THR A 131 -9.51 -11.39 -12.56
N SER A 132 -8.99 -12.32 -13.37
CA SER A 132 -8.14 -13.40 -12.87
C SER A 132 -6.82 -12.85 -12.31
N TYR A 133 -6.40 -13.41 -11.18
CA TYR A 133 -5.11 -13.13 -10.57
C TYR A 133 -4.47 -14.44 -10.11
N THR A 134 -3.33 -14.76 -10.66
CA THR A 134 -2.59 -16.01 -10.38
C THR A 134 -1.28 -15.78 -9.60
N GLY A 135 -0.98 -14.53 -9.27
CA GLY A 135 0.21 -14.17 -8.50
C GLY A 135 0.12 -14.52 -7.02
N VAL A 136 1.18 -14.21 -6.29
CA VAL A 136 1.22 -14.37 -4.84
C VAL A 136 0.32 -13.34 -4.14
N GLY A 137 -0.20 -13.70 -2.98
CA GLY A 137 -1.10 -12.83 -2.23
C GLY A 137 -2.56 -12.96 -2.68
N GLY A 138 -3.22 -11.86 -2.88
CA GLY A 138 -4.63 -11.77 -3.25
C GLY A 138 -5.22 -10.42 -2.91
N LEU A 139 -6.44 -10.41 -2.40
CA LEU A 139 -7.15 -9.20 -2.02
C LEU A 139 -6.51 -8.55 -0.77
N ILE A 140 -6.35 -7.26 -0.86
CA ILE A 140 -5.89 -6.39 0.23
C ILE A 140 -6.88 -5.24 0.33
N GLY A 141 -7.64 -5.17 1.41
CA GLY A 141 -8.68 -4.16 1.51
C GLY A 141 -9.20 -3.93 2.91
N PHE A 142 -10.15 -3.00 3.02
CA PHE A 142 -10.81 -2.66 4.27
C PHE A 142 -12.28 -2.99 4.18
N ASN A 143 -12.83 -3.59 5.25
CA ASN A 143 -14.26 -3.83 5.34
C ASN A 143 -15.00 -2.59 5.87
N GLU A 144 -16.32 -2.67 5.99
CA GLU A 144 -17.15 -1.57 6.50
C GLU A 144 -16.85 -1.21 7.97
N ASP A 145 -16.25 -2.12 8.74
CA ASP A 145 -15.79 -1.87 10.11
C ASP A 145 -14.37 -1.31 10.17
N ASN A 146 -13.82 -0.90 9.00
CA ASN A 146 -12.49 -0.29 8.87
C ASN A 146 -11.33 -1.20 9.26
N LYS A 147 -11.51 -2.50 9.05
CA LYS A 147 -10.51 -3.52 9.36
C LYS A 147 -9.89 -4.06 8.09
N LEU A 148 -8.56 -4.18 8.10
CA LEU A 148 -7.79 -4.69 6.96
C LEU A 148 -8.08 -6.19 6.77
N VAL A 149 -8.50 -6.54 5.57
CA VAL A 149 -8.80 -7.90 5.15
C VAL A 149 -7.77 -8.32 4.11
N LEU A 150 -7.10 -9.43 4.35
CA LEU A 150 -6.11 -10.03 3.45
C LEU A 150 -6.50 -11.47 3.15
N GLY A 151 -6.54 -11.85 1.89
CA GLY A 151 -6.77 -13.25 1.55
C GLY A 151 -6.94 -13.49 0.05
N LYS A 152 -6.63 -14.72 -0.36
CA LYS A 152 -7.08 -15.23 -1.65
C LYS A 152 -8.57 -15.53 -1.54
N MET A 153 -9.38 -14.74 -2.21
CA MET A 153 -10.82 -14.88 -2.12
C MET A 153 -11.51 -14.50 -3.41
N THR A 154 -12.72 -15.00 -3.57
CA THR A 154 -13.63 -14.59 -4.64
C THR A 154 -14.28 -13.26 -4.30
N LEU A 155 -14.86 -12.61 -5.31
CA LEU A 155 -15.64 -11.39 -5.11
C LEU A 155 -16.80 -11.62 -4.12
N LYS A 156 -17.47 -12.77 -4.23
CA LYS A 156 -18.55 -13.11 -3.31
C LYS A 156 -18.08 -13.21 -1.85
N GLN A 157 -16.92 -13.82 -1.60
CA GLN A 157 -16.34 -13.87 -0.27
C GLN A 157 -15.99 -12.47 0.25
N ALA A 158 -15.44 -11.61 -0.61
CA ALA A 158 -15.15 -10.22 -0.25
C ALA A 158 -16.43 -9.45 0.10
N GLN A 159 -17.50 -9.65 -0.66
CA GLN A 159 -18.81 -9.05 -0.40
C GLN A 159 -19.42 -9.56 0.92
N ASN A 160 -19.28 -10.84 1.22
CA ASN A 160 -19.73 -11.41 2.50
C ASN A 160 -18.96 -10.83 3.70
N LEU A 161 -17.70 -10.47 3.51
CA LEU A 161 -16.87 -9.78 4.52
C LEU A 161 -17.10 -8.27 4.54
N LYS A 162 -18.01 -7.77 3.70
CA LYS A 162 -18.35 -6.35 3.57
C LYS A 162 -17.14 -5.47 3.23
N VAL A 163 -16.29 -5.94 2.34
CA VAL A 163 -15.14 -5.17 1.86
C VAL A 163 -15.64 -3.96 1.07
N ARG A 164 -15.23 -2.77 1.49
CA ARG A 164 -15.61 -1.48 0.85
C ARG A 164 -14.56 -0.93 -0.09
N ASP A 165 -13.30 -1.25 0.17
CA ASP A 165 -12.13 -0.78 -0.59
C ASP A 165 -11.11 -1.90 -0.66
N ALA A 166 -10.59 -2.18 -1.84
CA ALA A 166 -9.60 -3.23 -2.02
C ALA A 166 -8.81 -3.08 -3.32
N VAL A 167 -7.58 -3.60 -3.27
CA VAL A 167 -6.73 -3.86 -4.42
C VAL A 167 -6.24 -5.31 -4.37
N THR A 168 -5.54 -5.75 -5.39
CA THR A 168 -4.92 -7.09 -5.43
C THR A 168 -3.42 -6.98 -5.57
N CYS A 169 -2.69 -7.62 -4.68
CA CYS A 169 -1.23 -7.68 -4.68
C CYS A 169 -0.73 -8.74 -3.68
N GLY A 170 0.54 -8.74 -3.43
CA GLY A 170 1.22 -9.58 -2.43
C GLY A 170 2.75 -9.47 -2.55
N PRO A 171 3.47 -10.27 -1.78
CA PRO A 171 2.98 -11.30 -0.85
C PRO A 171 2.41 -10.71 0.45
N PHE A 172 1.54 -11.48 1.12
CA PHE A 172 1.13 -11.16 2.48
C PHE A 172 2.31 -11.32 3.44
N LEU A 173 2.47 -10.37 4.35
CA LEU A 173 3.62 -10.33 5.28
C LEU A 173 3.25 -10.83 6.67
N ILE A 174 2.12 -10.39 7.19
CA ILE A 174 1.63 -10.74 8.53
C ILE A 174 0.13 -11.00 8.43
N ILE A 175 -0.32 -12.13 8.98
CA ILE A 175 -1.74 -12.49 9.02
C ILE A 175 -2.11 -12.90 10.44
N ASN A 176 -3.07 -12.19 11.04
CA ASN A 176 -3.55 -12.41 12.41
C ASN A 176 -2.40 -12.46 13.43
N GLY A 177 -1.43 -11.54 13.27
CA GLY A 177 -0.27 -11.45 14.14
C GLY A 177 0.87 -12.43 13.83
N GLU A 178 0.69 -13.33 12.88
CA GLU A 178 1.69 -14.32 12.50
C GLU A 178 2.44 -13.91 11.24
N ALA A 179 3.77 -13.88 11.33
CA ALA A 179 4.63 -13.59 10.19
C ALA A 179 4.52 -14.69 9.14
N SER A 180 4.36 -14.29 7.90
CA SER A 180 4.47 -15.21 6.75
C SER A 180 5.90 -15.69 6.60
N LYS A 181 6.07 -16.91 6.10
CA LYS A 181 7.39 -17.45 5.78
C LYS A 181 7.92 -16.81 4.49
N VAL A 182 8.47 -15.62 4.63
CA VAL A 182 9.23 -15.00 3.56
C VAL A 182 10.68 -15.41 3.76
N VAL A 183 11.06 -16.55 3.20
CA VAL A 183 12.43 -17.08 3.33
C VAL A 183 13.36 -16.19 2.50
N GLY A 184 14.30 -15.53 3.17
CA GLY A 184 15.19 -14.56 2.54
C GLY A 184 14.40 -13.40 1.93
N ASN A 185 14.64 -13.11 0.67
CA ASN A 185 13.93 -12.07 -0.06
C ASN A 185 12.76 -12.61 -0.92
N GLY A 186 12.41 -13.88 -0.78
CA GLY A 186 11.38 -14.52 -1.60
C GLY A 186 11.74 -14.62 -3.08
N GLY A 187 13.00 -14.39 -3.45
CA GLY A 187 13.46 -14.36 -4.83
C GLY A 187 13.33 -13.01 -5.53
N TRP A 188 12.80 -11.98 -4.87
CA TRP A 188 12.61 -10.65 -5.48
C TRP A 188 13.78 -9.68 -5.30
N GLY A 189 14.81 -10.03 -4.52
CA GLY A 189 15.97 -9.19 -4.27
C GLY A 189 15.65 -7.89 -3.54
N THR A 190 16.57 -6.91 -3.66
CA THR A 190 16.39 -5.55 -3.14
C THR A 190 15.78 -4.67 -4.21
N ALA A 191 14.81 -3.83 -3.83
CA ALA A 191 14.13 -2.90 -4.73
C ALA A 191 13.43 -1.80 -3.92
N PRO A 192 12.94 -0.74 -4.57
CA PRO A 192 11.90 0.10 -3.99
C PRO A 192 10.69 -0.76 -3.64
N ARG A 193 10.07 -0.51 -2.48
CA ARG A 193 8.98 -1.33 -1.96
C ARG A 193 7.87 -0.48 -1.38
N THR A 194 6.65 -1.01 -1.45
CA THR A 194 5.46 -0.43 -0.83
C THR A 194 4.75 -1.51 -0.04
N ALA A 195 4.23 -1.15 1.12
CA ALA A 195 3.44 -2.05 1.95
C ALA A 195 2.33 -1.29 2.70
N ILE A 196 1.29 -2.00 3.08
CA ILE A 196 0.23 -1.51 3.93
C ILE A 196 0.00 -2.49 5.08
N GLY A 197 -0.29 -1.97 6.25
CA GLY A 197 -0.59 -2.77 7.41
C GLY A 197 -1.59 -2.08 8.33
N GLN A 198 -2.13 -2.87 9.27
CA GLN A 198 -2.98 -2.36 10.31
C GLN A 198 -2.57 -2.96 11.64
N ARG A 199 -2.44 -2.13 12.64
CA ARG A 199 -2.16 -2.54 14.01
C ARG A 199 -3.42 -3.14 14.65
N LYS A 200 -3.21 -3.86 15.74
CA LYS A 200 -4.32 -4.45 16.50
C LYS A 200 -5.29 -3.40 17.08
N ASP A 201 -4.82 -2.16 17.27
CA ASP A 201 -5.64 -1.02 17.69
C ASP A 201 -6.34 -0.30 16.52
N GLY A 202 -6.17 -0.77 15.30
CA GLY A 202 -6.80 -0.22 14.10
C GLY A 202 -5.97 0.82 13.34
N ILE A 203 -4.89 1.32 13.90
CA ILE A 203 -4.02 2.30 13.23
C ILE A 203 -3.46 1.70 11.94
N VAL A 204 -3.57 2.43 10.83
CA VAL A 204 -3.08 2.00 9.52
C VAL A 204 -1.66 2.51 9.30
N LEU A 205 -0.82 1.63 8.77
CA LEU A 205 0.58 1.89 8.44
C LEU A 205 0.77 1.78 6.93
N MET A 206 1.23 2.86 6.31
CA MET A 206 1.53 2.93 4.88
C MET A 206 3.03 3.16 4.71
N LEU A 207 3.72 2.22 4.08
CA LEU A 207 5.18 2.21 3.98
C LEU A 207 5.63 2.29 2.53
N THR A 208 6.55 3.21 2.25
CA THR A 208 7.32 3.20 1.00
C THR A 208 8.81 3.23 1.30
N ILE A 209 9.58 2.49 0.52
CA ILE A 209 11.03 2.39 0.65
C ILE A 209 11.65 2.70 -0.70
N ASP A 210 12.55 3.68 -0.73
CA ASP A 210 13.34 4.01 -1.91
C ASP A 210 14.46 2.99 -2.13
N GLY A 211 14.91 2.87 -3.37
CA GLY A 211 15.97 1.95 -3.73
C GLY A 211 16.60 2.28 -5.08
N ARG A 212 17.20 1.29 -5.72
CA ARG A 212 17.86 1.36 -7.02
C ARG A 212 19.03 2.34 -7.10
N ARG A 213 19.63 2.67 -5.96
CA ARG A 213 20.90 3.42 -5.91
C ARG A 213 22.04 2.46 -5.59
N ALA A 214 23.23 2.73 -6.14
CA ALA A 214 24.40 1.87 -5.94
C ALA A 214 24.72 1.63 -4.45
N THR A 215 24.57 2.69 -3.61
CA THR A 215 24.82 2.64 -2.18
C THR A 215 23.56 2.34 -1.35
N MET A 216 22.39 2.42 -1.96
CA MET A 216 21.09 2.21 -1.30
C MET A 216 20.16 1.43 -2.23
N PRO A 217 20.37 0.11 -2.36
CA PRO A 217 19.66 -0.70 -3.36
C PRO A 217 18.16 -0.85 -3.07
N GLY A 218 17.74 -0.68 -1.82
CA GLY A 218 16.36 -0.83 -1.39
C GLY A 218 16.18 -1.94 -0.37
N ALA A 219 14.95 -2.41 -0.25
CA ALA A 219 14.55 -3.40 0.73
C ALA A 219 14.22 -4.75 0.11
N THR A 220 14.45 -5.80 0.90
CA THR A 220 13.93 -7.14 0.66
C THR A 220 12.52 -7.28 1.23
N MET A 221 11.80 -8.35 0.89
CA MET A 221 10.51 -8.65 1.53
C MET A 221 10.67 -8.92 3.03
N GLU A 222 11.79 -9.50 3.44
CA GLU A 222 12.11 -9.70 4.85
C GLU A 222 12.27 -8.36 5.59
N ASP A 223 12.89 -7.38 4.94
CA ASP A 223 13.00 -6.01 5.49
C ASP A 223 11.62 -5.39 5.71
N LEU A 224 10.70 -5.53 4.75
CA LEU A 224 9.31 -5.06 4.88
C LEU A 224 8.62 -5.72 6.07
N LEU A 225 8.76 -7.04 6.17
CA LEU A 225 8.19 -7.81 7.28
C LEU A 225 8.68 -7.30 8.62
N LYS A 226 9.99 -7.09 8.77
CA LYS A 226 10.59 -6.58 10.02
C LYS A 226 10.11 -5.20 10.38
N ILE A 227 10.03 -4.29 9.42
CA ILE A 227 9.52 -2.94 9.67
C ILE A 227 8.08 -3.00 10.15
N MET A 228 7.22 -3.75 9.47
CA MET A 228 5.83 -3.90 9.86
C MET A 228 5.67 -4.52 11.24
N GLN A 229 6.48 -5.54 11.58
CA GLN A 229 6.51 -6.11 12.93
C GLN A 229 6.95 -5.10 13.98
N ASN A 230 8.02 -4.36 13.74
CA ASN A 230 8.55 -3.37 14.67
C ASN A 230 7.49 -2.31 15.04
N TYR A 231 6.73 -1.83 14.07
CA TYR A 231 5.71 -0.81 14.26
C TYR A 231 4.35 -1.38 14.66
N GLY A 232 4.27 -2.69 14.91
CA GLY A 232 3.12 -3.34 15.53
C GLY A 232 2.01 -3.75 14.58
N ALA A 233 2.27 -3.89 13.29
CA ALA A 233 1.24 -4.40 12.37
C ALA A 233 0.77 -5.78 12.81
N TYR A 234 -0.53 -5.96 12.87
CA TYR A 234 -1.19 -7.24 13.14
C TYR A 234 -1.52 -7.97 11.84
N ASN A 235 -1.87 -7.20 10.81
CA ASN A 235 -2.01 -7.66 9.45
C ASN A 235 -1.21 -6.72 8.55
N ALA A 236 -0.51 -7.26 7.57
CA ALA A 236 0.27 -6.47 6.61
C ALA A 236 0.48 -7.22 5.30
N SER A 237 0.57 -6.49 4.21
CA SER A 237 0.89 -7.02 2.90
C SER A 237 1.81 -6.08 2.13
N ALA A 238 2.68 -6.67 1.30
CA ALA A 238 3.34 -5.91 0.26
C ALA A 238 2.32 -5.44 -0.78
N LEU A 239 2.56 -4.28 -1.32
CA LEU A 239 1.89 -3.72 -2.49
C LEU A 239 2.86 -3.70 -3.68
N ASP A 240 2.43 -3.16 -4.80
CA ASP A 240 3.30 -3.05 -5.97
C ASP A 240 4.53 -2.19 -5.63
N GLY A 241 5.67 -2.60 -6.12
CA GLY A 241 6.96 -1.98 -5.80
C GLY A 241 7.66 -1.43 -7.05
N GLY A 242 8.98 -1.35 -6.96
CA GLY A 242 9.81 -0.90 -8.06
C GLY A 242 9.48 0.53 -8.47
N THR A 243 9.35 0.77 -9.76
CA THR A 243 9.05 2.09 -10.33
C THR A 243 7.68 2.65 -9.90
N SER A 244 6.76 1.80 -9.43
CA SER A 244 5.45 2.23 -8.93
C SER A 244 5.51 2.83 -7.53
N THR A 245 6.57 2.59 -6.77
CA THR A 245 6.70 3.02 -5.37
C THR A 245 6.64 4.54 -5.24
N ALA A 246 5.58 5.02 -4.62
CA ALA A 246 5.38 6.46 -4.39
C ALA A 246 4.54 6.71 -3.13
N MET A 247 4.90 7.76 -2.40
CA MET A 247 4.10 8.32 -1.32
C MET A 247 3.89 9.81 -1.58
N VAL A 248 2.67 10.26 -1.39
CA VAL A 248 2.26 11.66 -1.57
C VAL A 248 1.74 12.22 -0.25
N GLU A 249 2.16 13.43 0.06
CA GLU A 249 1.61 14.25 1.15
C GLU A 249 1.23 15.62 0.60
N ASN A 250 -0.03 16.01 0.77
CA ASN A 250 -0.53 17.31 0.31
C ASN A 250 -0.18 17.62 -1.15
N GLY A 251 -0.32 16.63 -2.03
CA GLY A 251 -0.10 16.77 -3.47
C GLY A 251 1.36 16.70 -3.91
N LYS A 252 2.30 16.42 -3.00
CA LYS A 252 3.74 16.35 -3.29
C LYS A 252 4.32 14.98 -2.94
N LEU A 253 5.28 14.51 -3.73
CA LEU A 253 6.03 13.30 -3.43
C LEU A 253 6.83 13.46 -2.14
N VAL A 254 6.68 12.49 -1.23
CA VAL A 254 7.47 12.38 0.01
C VAL A 254 8.77 11.64 -0.26
N ASN A 255 8.70 10.52 -0.98
CA ASN A 255 9.86 9.73 -1.34
C ASN A 255 10.55 10.30 -2.58
N ASN A 256 11.73 9.77 -2.88
CA ASN A 256 12.56 10.20 -4.02
C ASN A 256 12.75 9.01 -4.98
N PRO A 257 11.73 8.70 -5.81
CA PRO A 257 11.74 7.52 -6.64
C PRO A 257 12.74 7.64 -7.79
N ILE A 258 13.31 6.48 -8.15
CA ILE A 258 14.18 6.33 -9.31
C ILE A 258 13.57 5.26 -10.20
N ASP A 259 13.45 5.57 -11.50
CA ASP A 259 13.00 4.61 -12.50
C ASP A 259 14.12 3.62 -12.86
N SER A 260 13.80 2.69 -13.76
CA SER A 260 14.74 1.67 -14.21
C SER A 260 15.93 2.22 -15.00
N THR A 261 15.87 3.47 -15.48
CA THR A 261 16.97 4.14 -16.20
C THR A 261 17.89 4.90 -15.24
N GLY A 262 17.55 4.97 -13.95
CA GLY A 262 18.26 5.75 -12.95
C GLY A 262 17.82 7.21 -12.86
N SER A 263 16.78 7.59 -13.58
CA SER A 263 16.20 8.94 -13.53
C SER A 263 15.23 9.08 -12.36
N HIS A 264 15.19 10.25 -11.75
CA HIS A 264 14.20 10.58 -10.71
C HIS A 264 12.83 10.72 -11.34
N ALA A 265 12.00 9.68 -11.21
CA ALA A 265 10.68 9.64 -11.82
C ALA A 265 9.75 8.65 -11.12
N THR A 266 8.45 8.96 -11.17
CA THR A 266 7.38 8.01 -10.92
C THR A 266 6.81 7.53 -12.24
N ARG A 267 5.91 6.54 -12.20
CA ARG A 267 5.14 6.10 -13.36
C ARG A 267 3.65 6.24 -13.10
N PRO A 268 2.82 6.35 -14.16
CA PRO A 268 1.38 6.20 -14.02
C PRO A 268 1.01 4.82 -13.46
N ILE A 269 0.03 4.79 -12.57
CA ILE A 269 -0.43 3.59 -11.89
C ILE A 269 -1.95 3.47 -11.99
N ALA A 270 -2.47 2.26 -11.77
CA ALA A 270 -3.90 2.01 -11.86
C ALA A 270 -4.65 2.29 -10.57
N THR A 271 -4.05 1.99 -9.43
CA THR A 271 -4.68 2.11 -8.11
C THR A 271 -3.71 2.63 -7.06
N GLY A 272 -4.26 3.14 -5.98
CA GLY A 272 -3.55 3.51 -4.77
C GLY A 272 -4.44 3.36 -3.55
N PHE A 273 -3.85 3.58 -2.38
CA PHE A 273 -4.58 3.82 -1.15
C PHE A 273 -4.35 5.26 -0.71
N GLY A 274 -5.42 5.93 -0.34
CA GLY A 274 -5.36 7.31 0.13
C GLY A 274 -6.10 7.51 1.44
N ALA A 275 -5.65 8.47 2.23
CA ALA A 275 -6.34 8.92 3.42
C ALA A 275 -7.02 10.25 3.14
N VAL A 276 -8.35 10.25 3.22
CA VAL A 276 -9.21 11.41 3.02
C VAL A 276 -9.84 11.76 4.37
N PHE A 277 -9.39 12.85 4.96
CA PHE A 277 -9.79 13.22 6.33
C PHE A 277 -11.06 14.05 6.38
N ASP A 278 -11.33 14.81 5.34
CA ASP A 278 -12.52 15.66 5.24
C ASP A 278 -13.62 14.94 4.44
N LYS A 279 -14.39 14.07 5.11
CA LYS A 279 -15.54 13.37 4.53
C LYS A 279 -16.84 13.94 5.05
#